data_94b6fab5cafbdea78816d377ae13c698
#
_entry.id   94b6fab5cafbdea78816d377ae13c698
#
_cell.length_a   1.000
_cell.length_b   1.000
_cell.length_c   1.000
_cell.angle_alpha   90.00
_cell.angle_beta   90.00
_cell.angle_gamma   90.00
#
_symmetry.space_group_name_H-M   'P 1'
#
loop_
_entity.id
_entity.type
_entity.pdbx_description
1 polymer ?
#
loop_
_entity_poly.entity_id
_entity_poly.type
_entity_poly.pdbx_seq_one_letter_code
_entity_poly.pdbx_strand_id
1 'polypeptide(L)'
;MIKLNNITKIFTLPDKKLTALDNVSLHVPKGQICGVIGASGAGKSTLIRCVNLLERPTHGAVIIDDVDLTQLSDAELVKTRRQIGMIFQHFNLLTSRTVFENVALPLELENKSKAEIQEKTTALLALVGLSDKHNVYPANLSGGQKQRVAIARALASDPKVLLCDEATS
;
A
#
# COMPACT_ATOMS: atom_id res chain seq x y z
N MET A 1 7.20 -12.77 4.41
CA MET A 1 7.06 -12.80 5.88
C MET A 1 7.26 -11.40 6.43
N ILE A 2 6.41 -10.95 7.37
CA ILE A 2 6.51 -9.61 7.98
C ILE A 2 6.81 -9.79 9.47
N LYS A 3 7.82 -9.07 9.99
CA LYS A 3 8.09 -8.99 11.43
C LYS A 3 8.20 -7.52 11.84
N LEU A 4 7.46 -7.14 12.84
CA LEU A 4 7.58 -5.87 13.54
C LEU A 4 8.17 -6.15 14.92
N ASN A 5 9.28 -5.52 15.24
CA ASN A 5 9.97 -5.71 16.50
C ASN A 5 9.93 -4.41 17.31
N ASN A 6 9.13 -4.42 18.39
CA ASN A 6 9.05 -3.32 19.36
C ASN A 6 8.81 -1.94 18.73
N ILE A 7 7.88 -1.88 17.75
CA ILE A 7 7.57 -0.64 17.03
C ILE A 7 6.92 0.36 17.97
N THR A 8 7.56 1.51 18.09
CA THR A 8 7.01 2.69 18.77
C THR A 8 6.94 3.83 17.78
N LYS A 9 5.78 4.50 17.68
CA LYS A 9 5.63 5.72 16.88
C LYS A 9 5.07 6.85 17.73
N ILE A 10 5.84 7.91 17.82
CA ILE A 10 5.50 9.14 18.54
C ILE A 10 5.42 10.28 17.53
N PHE A 11 4.29 10.95 17.46
CA PHE A 11 4.13 12.19 16.71
C PHE A 11 4.38 13.38 17.65
N THR A 12 5.26 14.28 17.24
CA THR A 12 5.50 15.55 17.96
C THR A 12 4.57 16.60 17.38
N LEU A 13 3.61 17.05 18.16
CA LEU A 13 2.70 18.15 17.86
C LEU A 13 3.23 19.43 18.55
N PRO A 14 2.79 20.63 18.14
CA PRO A 14 3.28 21.89 18.74
C PRO A 14 3.23 21.91 20.27
N ASP A 15 2.14 21.40 20.87
CA ASP A 15 1.90 21.47 22.30
C ASP A 15 2.02 20.15 23.04
N LYS A 16 2.18 19.01 22.32
CA LYS A 16 2.21 17.69 22.97
C LYS A 16 2.87 16.63 22.11
N LYS A 17 3.27 15.54 22.76
CA LYS A 17 3.62 14.28 22.09
C LYS A 17 2.44 13.34 22.10
N LEU A 18 2.16 12.69 20.95
CA LEU A 18 1.14 11.68 20.80
C LEU A 18 1.82 10.34 20.47
N THR A 19 1.75 9.39 21.39
CA THR A 19 2.18 8.01 21.12
C THR A 19 1.07 7.29 20.40
N ALA A 20 1.26 7.03 19.11
CA ALA A 20 0.30 6.32 18.27
C ALA A 20 0.49 4.80 18.29
N LEU A 21 1.74 4.36 18.48
CA LEU A 21 2.11 2.95 18.68
C LEU A 21 3.09 2.89 19.85
N ASP A 22 2.88 1.94 20.75
CA ASP A 22 3.74 1.74 21.91
C ASP A 22 4.18 0.28 22.00
N ASN A 23 5.46 0.05 21.70
CA ASN A 23 6.15 -1.25 21.81
C ASN A 23 5.40 -2.41 21.13
N VAL A 24 4.87 -2.19 19.92
CA VAL A 24 4.08 -3.19 19.19
C VAL A 24 4.99 -4.17 18.48
N SER A 25 4.81 -5.46 18.74
CA SER A 25 5.47 -6.54 18.02
C SER A 25 4.43 -7.42 17.32
N LEU A 26 4.70 -7.78 16.06
CA LEU A 26 3.81 -8.59 15.22
C LEU A 26 4.63 -9.47 14.30
N HIS A 27 4.18 -10.70 14.11
CA HIS A 27 4.76 -11.63 13.13
C HIS A 27 3.65 -12.21 12.25
N VAL A 28 3.77 -11.95 10.93
CA VAL A 28 2.88 -12.52 9.91
C VAL A 28 3.69 -13.44 9.01
N PRO A 29 3.50 -14.76 9.10
CA PRO A 29 4.16 -15.72 8.23
C PRO A 29 3.79 -15.52 6.75
N LYS A 30 4.63 -16.05 5.85
CA LYS A 30 4.36 -16.02 4.41
C LYS A 30 3.06 -16.78 4.09
N GLY A 31 2.25 -16.20 3.20
CA GLY A 31 0.99 -16.80 2.72
C GLY A 31 -0.17 -16.67 3.71
N GLN A 32 0.01 -15.97 4.82
CA GLN A 32 -1.08 -15.75 5.78
C GLN A 32 -1.74 -14.37 5.58
N ILE A 33 -3.03 -14.32 5.96
CA ILE A 33 -3.81 -13.09 6.06
C ILE A 33 -3.88 -12.72 7.55
N CYS A 34 -3.51 -11.48 7.87
CA CYS A 34 -3.59 -10.94 9.23
C CYS A 34 -4.54 -9.75 9.26
N GLY A 35 -5.55 -9.82 10.13
CA GLY A 35 -6.48 -8.71 10.39
C GLY A 35 -6.09 -7.94 11.64
N VAL A 36 -6.02 -6.60 11.54
CA VAL A 36 -5.81 -5.70 12.67
C VAL A 36 -7.12 -5.00 13.00
N ILE A 37 -7.66 -5.29 14.18
CA ILE A 37 -8.94 -4.75 14.65
C ILE A 37 -8.70 -3.82 15.83
N GLY A 38 -9.55 -2.80 15.98
CA GLY A 38 -9.50 -1.84 17.07
C GLY A 38 -10.40 -0.63 16.81
N ALA A 39 -10.68 0.15 17.84
CA ALA A 39 -11.47 1.36 17.75
C ALA A 39 -10.87 2.40 16.78
N SER A 40 -11.67 3.38 16.35
CA SER A 40 -11.14 4.53 15.60
C SER A 40 -10.07 5.25 16.44
N GLY A 41 -8.97 5.65 15.81
CA GLY A 41 -7.85 6.29 16.49
C GLY A 41 -6.90 5.33 17.23
N ALA A 42 -7.13 4.01 17.24
CA ALA A 42 -6.26 3.02 17.92
C ALA A 42 -4.88 2.80 17.26
N GLY A 43 -4.52 3.57 16.22
CA GLY A 43 -3.20 3.45 15.57
C GLY A 43 -3.13 2.45 14.40
N LYS A 44 -4.25 1.83 13.98
CA LYS A 44 -4.28 0.82 12.91
C LYS A 44 -3.62 1.31 11.60
N SER A 45 -4.05 2.46 11.10
CA SER A 45 -3.47 3.06 9.87
C SER A 45 -2.01 3.44 10.06
N THR A 46 -1.61 3.89 11.26
CA THR A 46 -0.22 4.17 11.60
C THR A 46 0.60 2.89 11.54
N LEU A 47 0.09 1.79 12.11
CA LEU A 47 0.77 0.49 12.08
C LEU A 47 1.01 0.01 10.64
N ILE A 48 -0.03 0.02 9.80
CA ILE A 48 0.07 -0.37 8.39
C ILE A 48 1.07 0.52 7.64
N ARG A 49 1.06 1.84 7.88
CA ARG A 49 2.02 2.77 7.29
C ARG A 49 3.45 2.59 7.80
N CYS A 50 3.63 2.06 9.00
CA CYS A 50 4.95 1.67 9.49
C CYS A 50 5.48 0.42 8.76
N VAL A 51 4.60 -0.53 8.38
CA VAL A 51 5.03 -1.75 7.67
C VAL A 51 5.76 -1.43 6.35
N ASN A 52 5.31 -0.41 5.60
CA ASN A 52 5.96 0.01 4.35
C ASN A 52 6.84 1.26 4.51
N LEU A 53 7.07 1.68 5.75
CA LEU A 53 7.81 2.89 6.12
C LEU A 53 7.31 4.18 5.45
N LEU A 54 6.04 4.27 5.05
CA LEU A 54 5.41 5.57 4.77
C LEU A 54 5.42 6.45 6.03
N GLU A 55 5.30 5.81 7.21
CA GLU A 55 5.61 6.38 8.51
C GLU A 55 6.81 5.64 9.09
N ARG A 56 7.96 6.31 9.22
CA ARG A 56 9.10 5.71 9.92
C ARG A 56 8.78 5.58 11.41
N PRO A 57 8.96 4.41 12.04
CA PRO A 57 8.81 4.27 13.48
C PRO A 57 9.85 5.14 14.21
N THR A 58 9.52 5.58 15.42
CA THR A 58 10.46 6.30 16.30
C THR A 58 11.49 5.32 16.86
N HIS A 59 11.05 4.10 17.19
CA HIS A 59 11.89 3.01 17.67
C HIS A 59 11.39 1.69 17.10
N GLY A 60 12.24 0.68 17.11
CA GLY A 60 11.95 -0.67 16.64
C GLY A 60 12.40 -0.92 15.21
N ALA A 61 12.14 -2.11 14.71
CA ALA A 61 12.56 -2.56 13.38
C ALA A 61 11.39 -3.16 12.59
N VAL A 62 11.37 -2.92 11.27
CA VAL A 62 10.41 -3.48 10.32
C VAL A 62 11.16 -4.40 9.37
N ILE A 63 10.88 -5.70 9.42
CA ILE A 63 11.57 -6.71 8.63
C ILE A 63 10.56 -7.37 7.68
N ILE A 64 10.87 -7.36 6.37
CA ILE A 64 10.11 -8.06 5.34
C ILE A 64 11.05 -8.95 4.55
N ASP A 65 10.74 -10.24 4.45
CA ASP A 65 11.56 -11.26 3.81
C ASP A 65 13.04 -11.17 4.24
N ASP A 66 13.26 -11.08 5.56
CA ASP A 66 14.56 -11.00 6.23
C ASP A 66 15.38 -9.72 5.94
N VAL A 67 14.79 -8.74 5.26
CA VAL A 67 15.38 -7.41 5.04
C VAL A 67 14.80 -6.43 6.06
N ASP A 68 15.67 -5.80 6.86
CA ASP A 68 15.26 -4.72 7.77
C ASP A 68 15.10 -3.40 6.98
N LEU A 69 13.85 -3.01 6.75
CA LEU A 69 13.51 -1.81 6.00
C LEU A 69 13.97 -0.52 6.72
N THR A 70 14.08 -0.55 8.05
CA THR A 70 14.44 0.63 8.84
C THR A 70 15.89 1.07 8.63
N GLN A 71 16.74 0.13 8.16
CA GLN A 71 18.17 0.36 7.89
C GLN A 71 18.43 0.76 6.42
N LEU A 72 17.43 0.66 5.55
CA LEU A 72 17.59 0.97 4.13
C LEU A 72 17.71 2.50 3.90
N SER A 73 18.56 2.85 2.94
CA SER A 73 18.57 4.18 2.34
C SER A 73 17.23 4.46 1.61
N ASP A 74 16.92 5.71 1.36
CA ASP A 74 15.67 6.08 0.65
C ASP A 74 15.62 5.49 -0.77
N ALA A 75 16.75 5.38 -1.46
CA ALA A 75 16.81 4.76 -2.80
C ALA A 75 16.52 3.26 -2.77
N GLU A 76 17.03 2.53 -1.77
CA GLU A 76 16.75 1.11 -1.57
C GLU A 76 15.30 0.90 -1.13
N LEU A 77 14.79 1.76 -0.25
CA LEU A 77 13.40 1.71 0.21
C LEU A 77 12.41 1.92 -0.94
N VAL A 78 12.68 2.83 -1.87
CA VAL A 78 11.86 3.00 -3.09
C VAL A 78 11.79 1.71 -3.91
N LYS A 79 12.93 1.01 -4.07
CA LYS A 79 12.96 -0.29 -4.78
C LYS A 79 12.17 -1.36 -4.03
N THR A 80 12.35 -1.46 -2.71
CA THR A 80 11.67 -2.45 -1.87
C THR A 80 10.16 -2.24 -1.83
N ARG A 81 9.70 -0.98 -1.79
CA ARG A 81 8.27 -0.63 -1.82
C ARG A 81 7.54 -1.10 -3.08
N ARG A 82 8.22 -1.32 -4.20
CA ARG A 82 7.61 -1.91 -5.41
C ARG A 82 7.08 -3.32 -5.18
N GLN A 83 7.64 -4.03 -4.19
CA GLN A 83 7.20 -5.38 -3.79
C GLN A 83 6.09 -5.36 -2.71
N ILE A 84 5.64 -4.18 -2.31
CA ILE A 84 4.61 -3.97 -1.27
C ILE A 84 3.46 -3.20 -1.90
N GLY A 85 2.38 -3.91 -2.23
CA GLY A 85 1.14 -3.27 -2.68
C GLY A 85 0.43 -2.60 -1.51
N MET A 86 -0.17 -1.42 -1.76
CA MET A 86 -0.93 -0.69 -0.76
C MET A 86 -2.28 -0.25 -1.30
N ILE A 87 -3.35 -0.65 -0.62
CA ILE A 87 -4.71 -0.16 -0.84
C ILE A 87 -4.99 0.86 0.26
N PHE A 88 -5.18 2.12 -0.13
CA PHE A 88 -5.40 3.23 0.78
C PHE A 88 -6.90 3.44 1.07
N GLN A 89 -7.22 3.92 2.25
CA GLN A 89 -8.59 4.27 2.66
C GLN A 89 -9.29 5.23 1.69
N HIS A 90 -8.59 6.23 1.16
CA HIS A 90 -9.12 7.22 0.21
C HIS A 90 -8.73 6.95 -1.24
N PHE A 91 -8.45 5.68 -1.60
CA PHE A 91 -8.08 5.20 -2.93
C PHE A 91 -6.80 5.83 -3.52
N ASN A 92 -6.52 7.10 -3.27
CA ASN A 92 -5.36 7.86 -3.77
C ASN A 92 -5.13 7.68 -5.29
N LEU A 93 -6.23 7.73 -6.07
CA LEU A 93 -6.15 7.71 -7.53
C LEU A 93 -5.66 9.07 -8.05
N LEU A 94 -4.82 9.03 -9.08
CA LEU A 94 -4.40 10.22 -9.79
C LEU A 94 -5.56 10.74 -10.64
N THR A 95 -6.10 11.88 -10.27
CA THR A 95 -7.30 12.46 -10.91
C THR A 95 -7.08 12.92 -12.34
N SER A 96 -5.82 13.23 -12.70
CA SER A 96 -5.38 13.61 -14.04
C SER A 96 -5.10 12.43 -14.97
N ARG A 97 -5.19 11.19 -14.47
CA ARG A 97 -4.97 9.96 -15.21
C ARG A 97 -6.25 9.15 -15.33
N THR A 98 -6.41 8.46 -16.44
CA THR A 98 -7.52 7.51 -16.65
C THR A 98 -7.41 6.31 -15.71
N VAL A 99 -8.44 5.46 -15.70
CA VAL A 99 -8.44 4.16 -14.99
C VAL A 99 -7.26 3.29 -15.44
N PHE A 100 -7.06 3.16 -16.75
CA PHE A 100 -5.95 2.40 -17.31
C PHE A 100 -4.60 2.94 -16.82
N GLU A 101 -4.37 4.22 -16.95
CA GLU A 101 -3.11 4.88 -16.57
C GLU A 101 -2.86 4.83 -15.05
N ASN A 102 -3.90 4.82 -14.21
CA ASN A 102 -3.77 4.61 -12.77
C ASN A 102 -3.26 3.20 -12.45
N VAL A 103 -3.80 2.16 -13.12
CA VAL A 103 -3.37 0.77 -12.92
C VAL A 103 -2.01 0.51 -13.56
N ALA A 104 -1.70 1.13 -14.69
CA ALA A 104 -0.42 1.01 -15.40
C ALA A 104 0.77 1.65 -14.65
N LEU A 105 0.50 2.65 -13.79
CA LEU A 105 1.54 3.45 -13.14
C LEU A 105 2.68 2.63 -12.46
N PRO A 106 2.41 1.60 -11.65
CA PRO A 106 3.49 0.81 -11.06
C PRO A 106 4.39 0.15 -12.11
N LEU A 107 3.82 -0.34 -13.20
CA LEU A 107 4.55 -0.98 -14.30
C LEU A 107 5.40 0.03 -15.09
N GLU A 108 4.89 1.25 -15.29
CA GLU A 108 5.65 2.37 -15.87
C GLU A 108 6.89 2.69 -15.01
N LEU A 109 6.72 2.75 -13.68
CA LEU A 109 7.81 3.00 -12.74
C LEU A 109 8.85 1.87 -12.70
N GLU A 110 8.47 0.66 -13.10
CA GLU A 110 9.36 -0.49 -13.27
C GLU A 110 10.02 -0.53 -14.65
N ASN A 111 9.76 0.45 -15.53
CA ASN A 111 10.23 0.51 -16.91
C ASN A 111 9.86 -0.74 -17.75
N LYS A 112 8.66 -1.30 -17.52
CA LYS A 112 8.12 -2.38 -18.34
C LYS A 112 7.85 -1.92 -19.76
N SER A 113 7.90 -2.82 -20.71
CA SER A 113 7.57 -2.52 -22.09
C SER A 113 6.10 -2.13 -22.25
N LYS A 114 5.77 -1.36 -23.29
CA LYS A 114 4.39 -0.96 -23.60
C LYS A 114 3.47 -2.17 -23.78
N ALA A 115 3.96 -3.26 -24.36
CA ALA A 115 3.20 -4.49 -24.57
C ALA A 115 2.85 -5.16 -23.22
N GLU A 116 3.83 -5.31 -22.33
CA GLU A 116 3.61 -5.87 -20.99
C GLU A 116 2.64 -5.03 -20.17
N ILE A 117 2.79 -3.67 -20.22
CA ILE A 117 1.88 -2.75 -19.54
C ILE A 117 0.46 -2.93 -20.05
N GLN A 118 0.27 -2.95 -21.38
CA GLN A 118 -1.04 -3.11 -22.00
C GLN A 118 -1.70 -4.43 -21.62
N GLU A 119 -0.98 -5.54 -21.75
CA GLU A 119 -1.46 -6.87 -21.44
C GLU A 119 -1.88 -7.00 -19.97
N LYS A 120 -0.96 -6.67 -19.05
CA LYS A 120 -1.19 -6.84 -17.62
C LYS A 120 -2.26 -5.92 -17.07
N THR A 121 -2.25 -4.65 -17.50
CA THR A 121 -3.26 -3.68 -17.07
C THR A 121 -4.65 -4.10 -17.55
N THR A 122 -4.79 -4.55 -18.80
CA THR A 122 -6.07 -5.04 -19.33
C THR A 122 -6.57 -6.26 -18.56
N ALA A 123 -5.69 -7.22 -18.27
CA ALA A 123 -6.05 -8.41 -17.47
C ALA A 123 -6.50 -8.04 -16.05
N LEU A 124 -5.81 -7.10 -15.39
CA LEU A 124 -6.17 -6.64 -14.05
C LEU A 124 -7.52 -5.90 -14.05
N LEU A 125 -7.78 -5.05 -15.05
CA LEU A 125 -9.06 -4.37 -15.16
C LEU A 125 -10.22 -5.37 -15.43
N ALA A 126 -9.98 -6.40 -16.20
CA ALA A 126 -10.94 -7.49 -16.39
C ALA A 126 -11.19 -8.24 -15.08
N LEU A 127 -10.14 -8.57 -14.33
CA LEU A 127 -10.22 -9.26 -13.04
C LEU A 127 -11.11 -8.50 -12.03
N VAL A 128 -11.05 -7.17 -12.03
CA VAL A 128 -11.87 -6.34 -11.12
C VAL A 128 -13.19 -5.87 -11.74
N GLY A 129 -13.57 -6.37 -12.94
CA GLY A 129 -14.84 -6.07 -13.60
C GLY A 129 -14.94 -4.62 -14.08
N LEU A 130 -13.86 -4.08 -14.66
CA LEU A 130 -13.78 -2.71 -15.18
C LEU A 130 -13.25 -2.64 -16.63
N SER A 131 -13.46 -3.70 -17.43
CA SER A 131 -12.98 -3.78 -18.81
C SER A 131 -13.53 -2.67 -19.72
N ASP A 132 -14.70 -2.12 -19.40
CA ASP A 132 -15.36 -1.04 -20.14
C ASP A 132 -14.93 0.37 -19.68
N LYS A 133 -14.05 0.48 -18.70
CA LYS A 133 -13.71 1.76 -18.03
C LYS A 133 -12.28 2.27 -18.32
N HIS A 134 -11.54 1.66 -19.24
CA HIS A 134 -10.13 1.99 -19.49
C HIS A 134 -9.86 3.50 -19.60
N ASN A 135 -10.66 4.21 -20.39
CA ASN A 135 -10.49 5.63 -20.70
C ASN A 135 -11.27 6.56 -19.78
N VAL A 136 -11.91 6.05 -18.72
CA VAL A 136 -12.69 6.84 -17.78
C VAL A 136 -11.75 7.46 -16.74
N TYR A 137 -12.02 8.71 -16.34
CA TYR A 137 -11.29 9.37 -15.26
C TYR A 137 -11.91 9.08 -13.89
N PRO A 138 -11.12 9.09 -12.81
CA PRO A 138 -11.61 8.80 -11.45
C PRO A 138 -12.80 9.64 -11.01
N ALA A 139 -12.93 10.88 -11.49
CA ALA A 139 -14.06 11.75 -11.17
C ALA A 139 -15.43 11.15 -11.57
N ASN A 140 -15.45 10.34 -12.62
CA ASN A 140 -16.65 9.72 -13.20
C ASN A 140 -16.91 8.29 -12.69
N LEU A 141 -16.24 7.87 -11.61
CA LEU A 141 -16.38 6.55 -11.01
C LEU A 141 -17.15 6.62 -9.69
N SER A 142 -17.95 5.59 -9.42
CA SER A 142 -18.50 5.37 -8.08
C SER A 142 -17.41 5.01 -7.07
N GLY A 143 -17.69 5.13 -5.77
CA GLY A 143 -16.74 4.75 -4.70
C GLY A 143 -16.24 3.31 -4.84
N GLY A 144 -17.14 2.35 -5.06
CA GLY A 144 -16.77 0.95 -5.29
C GLY A 144 -15.94 0.72 -6.56
N GLN A 145 -16.18 1.50 -7.63
CA GLN A 145 -15.33 1.45 -8.83
C GLN A 145 -13.93 2.01 -8.55
N LYS A 146 -13.82 3.14 -7.85
CA LYS A 146 -12.53 3.71 -7.41
C LYS A 146 -11.74 2.71 -6.56
N GLN A 147 -12.40 2.01 -5.66
CA GLN A 147 -11.80 0.97 -4.84
C GLN A 147 -11.24 -0.17 -5.70
N ARG A 148 -12.02 -0.66 -6.67
CA ARG A 148 -11.56 -1.71 -7.59
C ARG A 148 -10.36 -1.27 -8.44
N VAL A 149 -10.31 -0.02 -8.89
CA VAL A 149 -9.12 0.54 -9.56
C VAL A 149 -7.91 0.56 -8.61
N ALA A 150 -8.09 0.97 -7.36
CA ALA A 150 -7.02 0.98 -6.36
C ALA A 150 -6.49 -0.44 -6.07
N ILE A 151 -7.38 -1.44 -6.01
CA ILE A 151 -7.00 -2.86 -5.87
C ILE A 151 -6.19 -3.32 -7.09
N ALA A 152 -6.69 -3.09 -8.31
CA ALA A 152 -5.97 -3.46 -9.53
C ALA A 152 -4.58 -2.81 -9.60
N ARG A 153 -4.46 -1.53 -9.26
CA ARG A 153 -3.18 -0.82 -9.19
C ARG A 153 -2.24 -1.44 -8.15
N ALA A 154 -2.74 -1.79 -6.97
CA ALA A 154 -1.92 -2.39 -5.92
C ALA A 154 -1.37 -3.77 -6.31
N LEU A 155 -2.07 -4.50 -7.19
CA LEU A 155 -1.66 -5.82 -7.68
C LEU A 155 -0.73 -5.75 -8.90
N ALA A 156 -0.58 -4.58 -9.54
CA ALA A 156 0.10 -4.46 -10.83
C ALA A 156 1.57 -4.92 -10.81
N SER A 157 2.29 -4.69 -9.72
CA SER A 157 3.70 -5.09 -9.55
C SER A 157 3.90 -6.51 -8.99
N ASP A 158 2.88 -7.38 -8.98
CA ASP A 158 2.91 -8.71 -8.33
C ASP A 158 3.52 -8.66 -6.92
N PRO A 159 2.92 -7.88 -6.01
CA PRO A 159 3.54 -7.61 -4.72
C PRO A 159 3.63 -8.88 -3.87
N LYS A 160 4.72 -9.01 -3.12
CA LYS A 160 4.89 -10.08 -2.12
C LYS A 160 4.05 -9.85 -0.87
N VAL A 161 3.75 -8.59 -0.58
CA VAL A 161 2.94 -8.14 0.57
C VAL A 161 1.86 -7.21 0.04
N LEU A 162 0.62 -7.43 0.45
CA LEU A 162 -0.50 -6.53 0.19
C LEU A 162 -0.99 -5.95 1.51
N LEU A 163 -0.93 -4.64 1.64
CA LEU A 163 -1.41 -3.88 2.79
C LEU A 163 -2.76 -3.23 2.45
N CYS A 164 -3.74 -3.36 3.35
CA CYS A 164 -5.06 -2.77 3.17
C CYS A 164 -5.39 -1.88 4.37
N ASP A 165 -5.54 -0.58 4.14
CA ASP A 165 -5.96 0.40 5.15
C ASP A 165 -7.44 0.71 4.95
N GLU A 166 -8.32 0.07 5.76
CA GLU A 166 -9.79 0.21 5.72
C GLU A 166 -10.39 0.09 4.29
N ALA A 167 -10.01 -0.96 3.57
CA ALA A 167 -10.43 -1.18 2.18
C ALA A 167 -11.93 -1.51 2.00
N THR A 168 -12.69 -1.57 3.08
CA THR A 168 -14.13 -1.86 3.06
C THR A 168 -14.88 -0.77 3.81
N SER A 169 -15.59 0.07 3.08
CA SER A 169 -16.66 0.95 3.57
C SER A 169 -17.93 0.69 2.78
#